data_396f2944d75dced3f92b904ebffa3828
#
_entry.id   396f2944d75dced3f92b904ebffa3828
#
_cell.length_a   1.000
_cell.length_b   1.000
_cell.length_c   1.000
_cell.angle_alpha   90.00
_cell.angle_beta   90.00
_cell.angle_gamma   90.00
#
_symmetry.space_group_name_H-M   'P 1'
#
loop_
_entity.id
_entity.type
_entity.pdbx_description
1 polymer ?
#
loop_
_entity_poly.entity_id
_entity_poly.type
_entity_poly.pdbx_seq_one_letter_code
_entity_poly.pdbx_strand_id
1 'polypeptide(L)'
;MLAGGFINDVWDDYLDSVSNNVAGLYDSATGVFGDTGNMTANRGGHTATLLATGKVLMAGGADTDPTGTGQTSAELYDPGTGTFSATGSMAVGRYLHTATLLQNGKVLIVGGVLTSKSDPVASAEIYDPATGSFTMTGAMATAREQHTATLLADGRVLIVGGTTSPPASLTSAWLGTGSGDSHPTATAEVYDPSTGSFSVTGTMAAARTFHTATLLPNGTVLVAGGGDDNSTAEVYDPATGSFSITGGMEIGRSGHTATLLPNGSVLVAGGGIFAGLASAELYQ
;
A
#
# COMPACT_ATOMS: atom_id res chain seq x y z
N MET A 1 -4.91 14.80 -2.72
CA MET A 1 -4.07 15.19 -1.56
C MET A 1 -2.79 14.36 -1.60
N LEU A 2 -1.66 14.98 -1.34
CA LEU A 2 -0.39 14.33 -1.04
C LEU A 2 -0.03 14.69 0.40
N ALA A 3 0.39 13.73 1.20
CA ALA A 3 0.75 13.98 2.59
C ALA A 3 1.92 13.08 3.03
N GLY A 4 2.87 13.69 3.74
CA GLY A 4 4.04 12.99 4.27
C GLY A 4 4.97 12.47 3.18
N GLY A 5 5.69 11.44 3.52
CA GLY A 5 6.71 10.84 2.68
C GLY A 5 8.11 11.07 3.21
N PHE A 6 9.10 10.80 2.38
CA PHE A 6 10.51 11.02 2.70
C PHE A 6 11.09 12.10 1.78
N ILE A 7 11.90 12.96 2.35
CA ILE A 7 12.75 13.89 1.61
C ILE A 7 14.14 13.28 1.61
N ASN A 8 14.70 13.06 0.42
CA ASN A 8 16.12 12.72 0.28
C ASN A 8 16.93 14.02 0.29
N ASP A 9 17.53 14.38 1.41
CA ASP A 9 18.55 15.41 1.44
C ASP A 9 19.88 14.83 1.01
N VAL A 10 20.35 15.24 -0.17
CA VAL A 10 21.67 14.89 -0.69
C VAL A 10 22.70 15.91 -0.17
N TRP A 11 23.08 15.78 1.09
CA TRP A 11 24.25 16.46 1.65
C TRP A 11 25.19 15.37 2.20
N ASP A 12 26.37 15.25 1.60
CA ASP A 12 27.46 14.32 1.97
C ASP A 12 27.10 12.83 1.94
N ASP A 13 27.26 12.15 0.78
CA ASP A 13 27.40 10.68 0.60
C ASP A 13 26.55 9.73 1.46
N TYR A 14 25.67 10.24 2.33
CA TYR A 14 24.67 9.52 3.12
C TYR A 14 23.27 9.96 2.72
N LEU A 15 22.49 9.04 2.17
CA LEU A 15 21.05 9.21 1.95
C LEU A 15 20.33 9.13 3.31
N ASP A 16 20.24 10.23 4.03
CA ASP A 16 19.31 10.34 5.16
C ASP A 16 17.90 10.63 4.63
N SER A 17 17.06 9.62 4.61
CA SER A 17 15.65 9.80 4.29
C SER A 17 14.91 10.32 5.51
N VAL A 18 14.51 11.59 5.48
CA VAL A 18 13.76 12.23 6.57
C VAL A 18 12.26 12.16 6.27
N SER A 19 11.49 11.54 7.14
CA SER A 19 10.02 11.61 7.08
C SER A 19 9.56 13.04 7.39
N ASN A 20 8.45 13.46 6.80
CA ASN A 20 7.90 14.79 7.05
C ASN A 20 6.40 14.72 7.35
N ASN A 21 5.86 15.84 7.85
CA ASN A 21 4.44 16.01 8.15
C ASN A 21 3.72 16.94 7.16
N VAL A 22 4.39 17.36 6.09
CA VAL A 22 3.82 18.30 5.11
C VAL A 22 2.76 17.61 4.26
N ALA A 23 1.70 18.31 3.97
CA ALA A 23 0.63 17.85 3.07
C ALA A 23 0.33 18.92 2.02
N GLY A 24 -0.06 18.48 0.81
CA GLY A 24 -0.46 19.34 -0.29
C GLY A 24 -1.74 18.84 -0.95
N LEU A 25 -2.49 19.75 -1.55
CA LEU A 25 -3.68 19.44 -2.33
C LEU A 25 -3.42 19.69 -3.81
N TYR A 26 -3.83 18.76 -4.64
CA TYR A 26 -3.91 18.96 -6.07
C TYR A 26 -5.34 19.38 -6.46
N ASP A 27 -5.47 20.52 -7.11
CA ASP A 27 -6.74 20.96 -7.68
C ASP A 27 -6.80 20.56 -9.16
N SER A 28 -7.67 19.63 -9.48
CA SER A 28 -7.84 19.12 -10.85
C SER A 28 -8.49 20.14 -11.80
N ALA A 29 -9.16 21.17 -11.28
CA ALA A 29 -9.77 22.21 -12.10
C ALA A 29 -8.73 23.24 -12.59
N THR A 30 -7.73 23.52 -11.75
CA THR A 30 -6.67 24.50 -12.07
C THR A 30 -5.37 23.84 -12.49
N GLY A 31 -5.17 22.55 -12.19
CA GLY A 31 -3.92 21.82 -12.43
C GLY A 31 -2.77 22.19 -11.48
N VAL A 32 -3.08 22.82 -10.35
CA VAL A 32 -2.07 23.37 -9.42
C VAL A 32 -2.08 22.63 -8.09
N PHE A 33 -0.90 22.46 -7.49
CA PHE A 33 -0.76 22.05 -6.09
C PHE A 33 -0.83 23.27 -5.18
N GLY A 34 -1.61 23.17 -4.11
CA GLY A 34 -1.76 24.19 -3.07
C GLY A 34 -1.40 23.63 -1.70
N ASP A 35 -1.01 24.53 -0.81
CA ASP A 35 -0.72 24.19 0.58
C ASP A 35 -2.01 23.85 1.35
N THR A 36 -1.86 23.02 2.37
CA THR A 36 -2.90 22.74 3.36
C THR A 36 -2.27 22.61 4.74
N GLY A 37 -3.06 22.27 5.76
CA GLY A 37 -2.50 22.02 7.10
C GLY A 37 -1.53 20.83 7.08
N ASN A 38 -0.62 20.82 8.05
CA ASN A 38 0.33 19.71 8.22
C ASN A 38 -0.24 18.63 9.15
N MET A 39 0.21 17.40 8.97
CA MET A 39 -0.02 16.32 9.94
C MET A 39 0.60 16.68 11.30
N THR A 40 0.09 16.08 12.37
CA THR A 40 0.63 16.30 13.72
C THR A 40 1.90 15.49 13.99
N ALA A 41 2.18 14.48 13.14
CA ALA A 41 3.37 13.65 13.23
C ALA A 41 4.01 13.45 11.86
N ASN A 42 5.34 13.34 11.85
CA ASN A 42 6.07 12.90 10.66
C ASN A 42 5.70 11.45 10.33
N ARG A 43 5.40 11.16 9.05
CA ARG A 43 4.98 9.82 8.62
C ARG A 43 5.58 9.48 7.27
N GLY A 44 6.37 8.42 7.23
CA GLY A 44 6.77 7.76 6.00
C GLY A 44 6.16 6.35 5.93
N GLY A 45 5.71 5.90 4.74
CA GLY A 45 5.06 4.60 4.55
C GLY A 45 3.76 4.38 5.29
N HIS A 46 3.11 5.46 5.64
CA HIS A 46 1.74 5.46 6.11
C HIS A 46 0.76 5.19 4.97
N THR A 47 -0.49 4.99 5.33
CA THR A 47 -1.58 4.91 4.36
C THR A 47 -2.51 6.11 4.47
N ALA A 48 -3.09 6.52 3.33
CA ALA A 48 -4.10 7.56 3.23
C ALA A 48 -5.37 6.97 2.61
N THR A 49 -6.48 6.96 3.35
CA THR A 49 -7.74 6.35 2.91
C THR A 49 -8.88 7.35 2.96
N LEU A 50 -9.49 7.64 1.80
CA LEU A 50 -10.69 8.47 1.72
C LEU A 50 -11.87 7.71 2.33
N LEU A 51 -12.48 8.28 3.34
CA LEU A 51 -13.65 7.74 4.03
C LEU A 51 -14.95 8.19 3.36
N ALA A 52 -16.03 7.45 3.60
CA ALA A 52 -17.38 7.84 3.14
C ALA A 52 -17.86 9.19 3.69
N THR A 53 -17.25 9.67 4.78
CA THR A 53 -17.52 11.00 5.37
C THR A 53 -16.87 12.15 4.58
N GLY A 54 -16.05 11.86 3.58
CA GLY A 54 -15.22 12.83 2.85
C GLY A 54 -13.90 13.20 3.54
N LYS A 55 -13.67 12.75 4.77
CA LYS A 55 -12.37 12.90 5.45
C LYS A 55 -11.38 11.84 4.98
N VAL A 56 -10.09 12.10 5.18
CA VAL A 56 -9.02 11.13 4.84
C VAL A 56 -8.37 10.63 6.12
N LEU A 57 -8.38 9.30 6.30
CA LEU A 57 -7.65 8.64 7.39
C LEU A 57 -6.18 8.49 7.00
N MET A 58 -5.29 9.06 7.80
CA MET A 58 -3.85 8.81 7.75
C MET A 58 -3.51 7.84 8.88
N ALA A 59 -2.97 6.67 8.57
CA ALA A 59 -2.71 5.65 9.60
C ALA A 59 -1.28 5.15 9.56
N GLY A 60 -0.66 5.03 10.73
CA GLY A 60 0.68 4.47 10.90
C GLY A 60 1.78 5.31 10.24
N GLY A 61 2.72 4.61 9.63
CA GLY A 61 3.96 5.19 9.11
C GLY A 61 5.10 5.05 10.11
N ALA A 62 6.29 5.46 9.71
CA ALA A 62 7.45 5.55 10.59
C ALA A 62 8.00 6.97 10.60
N ASP A 63 8.56 7.39 11.74
CA ASP A 63 9.39 8.58 11.84
C ASP A 63 10.83 8.21 11.50
N THR A 64 11.68 9.18 11.22
CA THR A 64 13.11 9.04 10.93
C THR A 64 13.98 8.78 12.14
N ASP A 65 13.39 8.38 13.25
CA ASP A 65 14.15 7.80 14.35
C ASP A 65 15.06 6.68 13.79
N PRO A 66 16.33 6.59 14.18
CA PRO A 66 17.26 5.54 13.75
C PRO A 66 16.75 4.10 13.94
N THR A 67 15.72 3.92 14.77
CA THR A 67 15.06 2.63 14.97
C THR A 67 14.00 2.32 13.93
N GLY A 68 13.52 3.33 13.16
CA GLY A 68 12.47 3.17 12.17
C GLY A 68 11.22 2.49 12.73
N THR A 69 10.76 2.95 13.90
CA THR A 69 9.62 2.33 14.59
C THR A 69 8.29 2.75 13.97
N GLY A 70 7.48 1.77 13.60
CA GLY A 70 6.12 1.98 13.11
C GLY A 70 5.23 2.63 14.16
N GLN A 71 4.50 3.66 13.74
CA GLN A 71 3.60 4.41 14.62
C GLN A 71 2.25 3.70 14.76
N THR A 72 1.69 3.76 15.97
CA THR A 72 0.31 3.34 16.24
C THR A 72 -0.71 4.44 15.94
N SER A 73 -0.25 5.71 15.94
CA SER A 73 -1.12 6.88 15.81
C SER A 73 -1.76 6.98 14.43
N ALA A 74 -2.97 7.57 14.42
CA ALA A 74 -3.68 7.91 13.20
C ALA A 74 -4.31 9.31 13.32
N GLU A 75 -4.55 9.92 12.15
CA GLU A 75 -5.10 11.28 12.04
C GLU A 75 -6.19 11.31 10.96
N LEU A 76 -7.13 12.21 11.12
CA LEU A 76 -8.14 12.53 10.11
C LEU A 76 -7.84 13.89 9.51
N TYR A 77 -7.68 13.95 8.21
CA TYR A 77 -7.70 15.19 7.45
C TYR A 77 -9.13 15.56 7.08
N ASP A 78 -9.51 16.80 7.36
CA ASP A 78 -10.80 17.36 6.98
C ASP A 78 -10.60 18.37 5.83
N PRO A 79 -11.02 18.03 4.58
CA PRO A 79 -10.84 18.93 3.45
C PRO A 79 -11.68 20.22 3.54
N GLY A 80 -12.75 20.22 4.36
CA GLY A 80 -13.57 21.42 4.55
C GLY A 80 -12.88 22.50 5.39
N THR A 81 -11.96 22.12 6.28
CA THR A 81 -11.20 23.05 7.13
C THR A 81 -9.71 23.10 6.77
N GLY A 82 -9.22 22.15 5.98
CA GLY A 82 -7.79 22.03 5.66
C GLY A 82 -6.94 21.60 6.86
N THR A 83 -7.51 20.92 7.86
CA THR A 83 -6.81 20.59 9.11
C THR A 83 -6.74 19.09 9.37
N PHE A 84 -5.68 18.69 10.09
CA PHE A 84 -5.52 17.34 10.64
C PHE A 84 -5.94 17.33 12.12
N SER A 85 -6.56 16.24 12.53
CA SER A 85 -6.93 15.99 13.93
C SER A 85 -6.62 14.54 14.29
N ALA A 86 -6.11 14.30 15.50
CA ALA A 86 -5.87 12.96 16.00
C ALA A 86 -7.18 12.15 16.06
N THR A 87 -7.09 10.86 15.79
CA THR A 87 -8.15 9.89 16.01
C THR A 87 -7.62 8.74 16.89
N GLY A 88 -8.34 7.61 17.00
CA GLY A 88 -7.85 6.45 17.75
C GLY A 88 -6.51 5.94 17.25
N SER A 89 -5.85 5.13 18.06
CA SER A 89 -4.57 4.49 17.71
C SER A 89 -4.75 3.00 17.47
N MET A 90 -3.95 2.44 16.56
CA MET A 90 -3.80 1.01 16.36
C MET A 90 -3.19 0.34 17.59
N ALA A 91 -3.48 -0.94 17.80
CA ALA A 91 -2.82 -1.74 18.83
C ALA A 91 -1.37 -2.07 18.45
N VAL A 92 -1.09 -2.18 17.12
CA VAL A 92 0.23 -2.53 16.57
C VAL A 92 0.72 -1.40 15.67
N GLY A 93 1.83 -0.77 16.04
CA GLY A 93 2.48 0.22 15.19
C GLY A 93 3.01 -0.41 13.92
N ARG A 94 2.83 0.26 12.77
CA ARG A 94 3.18 -0.33 11.47
C ARG A 94 3.42 0.70 10.37
N TYR A 95 4.27 0.35 9.42
CA TYR A 95 4.44 1.03 8.15
C TYR A 95 4.55 -0.01 7.02
N LEU A 96 4.47 0.40 5.73
CA LEU A 96 4.41 -0.51 4.58
C LEU A 96 3.25 -1.52 4.65
N HIS A 97 2.22 -1.18 5.42
CA HIS A 97 0.96 -1.91 5.50
C HIS A 97 0.00 -1.43 4.40
N THR A 98 -1.11 -2.12 4.25
CA THR A 98 -2.20 -1.66 3.39
C THR A 98 -3.41 -1.22 4.20
N ALA A 99 -4.18 -0.27 3.65
CA ALA A 99 -5.45 0.18 4.18
C ALA A 99 -6.52 0.16 3.09
N THR A 100 -7.60 -0.55 3.33
CA THR A 100 -8.68 -0.75 2.36
C THR A 100 -10.03 -0.33 2.94
N LEU A 101 -10.70 0.65 2.31
CA LEU A 101 -12.06 1.01 2.65
C LEU A 101 -13.01 -0.12 2.26
N LEU A 102 -13.70 -0.68 3.23
CA LEU A 102 -14.66 -1.76 3.06
C LEU A 102 -16.05 -1.21 2.66
N GLN A 103 -16.91 -2.07 2.09
CA GLN A 103 -18.27 -1.69 1.70
C GLN A 103 -19.13 -1.20 2.88
N ASN A 104 -18.84 -1.63 4.11
CA ASN A 104 -19.52 -1.18 5.33
C ASN A 104 -18.99 0.17 5.88
N GLY A 105 -18.10 0.84 5.16
CA GLY A 105 -17.52 2.14 5.52
C GLY A 105 -16.37 2.09 6.54
N LYS A 106 -16.02 0.92 7.07
CA LYS A 106 -14.84 0.73 7.92
C LYS A 106 -13.58 0.55 7.08
N VAL A 107 -12.40 0.69 7.69
CA VAL A 107 -11.12 0.52 6.99
C VAL A 107 -10.39 -0.69 7.57
N LEU A 108 -10.02 -1.63 6.71
CA LEU A 108 -9.16 -2.76 7.03
C LEU A 108 -7.70 -2.33 6.91
N ILE A 109 -6.93 -2.48 7.98
CA ILE A 109 -5.47 -2.26 8.03
C ILE A 109 -4.79 -3.62 8.14
N VAL A 110 -3.87 -3.96 7.24
CA VAL A 110 -3.28 -5.32 7.19
C VAL A 110 -1.77 -5.28 7.04
N GLY A 111 -1.07 -6.15 7.79
CA GLY A 111 0.35 -6.42 7.61
C GLY A 111 1.24 -5.23 7.91
N GLY A 112 2.33 -5.12 7.16
CA GLY A 112 3.37 -4.13 7.38
C GLY A 112 4.45 -4.63 8.33
N VAL A 113 5.28 -3.72 8.80
CA VAL A 113 6.43 -4.02 9.66
C VAL A 113 6.47 -3.06 10.86
N LEU A 114 6.98 -3.54 12.00
CA LEU A 114 7.05 -2.73 13.24
C LEU A 114 8.31 -1.85 13.27
N THR A 115 9.43 -2.39 12.84
CA THR A 115 10.73 -1.68 12.82
C THR A 115 11.50 -2.08 11.57
N SER A 116 12.50 -1.27 11.20
CA SER A 116 13.39 -1.58 10.06
C SER A 116 14.20 -2.88 10.20
N LYS A 117 14.15 -3.53 11.37
CA LYS A 117 14.89 -4.76 11.67
C LYS A 117 14.00 -5.90 12.14
N SER A 118 12.67 -5.70 12.17
CA SER A 118 11.72 -6.74 12.58
C SER A 118 11.13 -7.44 11.37
N ASP A 119 10.75 -8.69 11.55
CA ASP A 119 9.94 -9.40 10.57
C ASP A 119 8.59 -8.68 10.35
N PRO A 120 8.00 -8.82 9.16
CA PRO A 120 6.65 -8.35 8.89
C PRO A 120 5.63 -8.95 9.87
N VAL A 121 4.47 -8.31 9.99
CA VAL A 121 3.39 -8.78 10.86
C VAL A 121 2.23 -9.36 10.05
N ALA A 122 1.58 -10.39 10.62
CA ALA A 122 0.37 -10.98 10.06
C ALA A 122 -0.91 -10.32 10.58
N SER A 123 -0.80 -9.49 11.61
CA SER A 123 -1.96 -8.89 12.29
C SER A 123 -2.71 -7.92 11.41
N ALA A 124 -4.03 -7.83 11.65
CA ALA A 124 -4.90 -6.86 11.00
C ALA A 124 -5.82 -6.18 12.01
N GLU A 125 -6.22 -4.96 11.69
CA GLU A 125 -7.10 -4.12 12.50
C GLU A 125 -8.18 -3.48 11.65
N ILE A 126 -9.34 -3.23 12.24
CA ILE A 126 -10.45 -2.50 11.64
C ILE A 126 -10.55 -1.14 12.30
N TYR A 127 -10.48 -0.07 11.50
CA TYR A 127 -10.84 1.27 11.92
C TYR A 127 -12.33 1.51 11.66
N ASP A 128 -13.04 1.97 12.68
CA ASP A 128 -14.45 2.38 12.60
C ASP A 128 -14.55 3.91 12.64
N PRO A 129 -14.89 4.58 11.50
CA PRO A 129 -15.01 6.03 11.46
C PRO A 129 -16.12 6.61 12.37
N ALA A 130 -17.13 5.80 12.73
CA ALA A 130 -18.23 6.27 13.57
C ALA A 130 -17.79 6.44 15.04
N THR A 131 -16.83 5.63 15.50
CA THR A 131 -16.31 5.67 16.87
C THR A 131 -14.90 6.27 16.94
N GLY A 132 -14.22 6.39 15.78
CA GLY A 132 -12.82 6.81 15.72
C GLY A 132 -11.86 5.80 16.35
N SER A 133 -12.19 4.52 16.42
CA SER A 133 -11.41 3.51 17.14
C SER A 133 -10.94 2.38 16.23
N PHE A 134 -9.81 1.76 16.62
CA PHE A 134 -9.27 0.54 16.00
C PHE A 134 -9.59 -0.68 16.84
N THR A 135 -9.89 -1.80 16.20
CA THR A 135 -10.11 -3.10 16.86
C THR A 135 -9.38 -4.18 16.09
N MET A 136 -8.71 -5.10 16.80
CA MET A 136 -8.09 -6.27 16.19
C MET A 136 -9.14 -7.11 15.47
N THR A 137 -8.76 -7.68 14.33
CA THR A 137 -9.55 -8.69 13.60
C THR A 137 -8.69 -9.95 13.38
N GLY A 138 -9.12 -10.88 12.53
CA GLY A 138 -8.31 -12.05 12.20
C GLY A 138 -6.92 -11.68 11.67
N ALA A 139 -5.99 -12.63 11.70
CA ALA A 139 -4.65 -12.46 11.17
C ALA A 139 -4.46 -13.28 9.89
N MET A 140 -3.57 -12.81 9.00
CA MET A 140 -3.11 -13.58 7.84
C MET A 140 -2.36 -14.85 8.29
N ALA A 141 -2.36 -15.87 7.46
CA ALA A 141 -1.51 -17.04 7.65
C ALA A 141 -0.04 -16.72 7.40
N THR A 142 0.25 -15.75 6.51
CA THR A 142 1.60 -15.32 6.16
C THR A 142 1.77 -13.85 6.47
N ALA A 143 2.70 -13.53 7.38
CA ALA A 143 3.12 -12.16 7.65
C ALA A 143 3.76 -11.53 6.41
N ARG A 144 3.40 -10.30 6.08
CA ARG A 144 3.89 -9.64 4.86
C ARG A 144 3.85 -8.12 4.94
N GLU A 145 4.75 -7.49 4.22
CA GLU A 145 4.78 -6.06 3.93
C GLU A 145 4.86 -5.83 2.42
N GLN A 146 4.62 -4.58 1.94
CA GLN A 146 4.71 -4.23 0.51
C GLN A 146 3.85 -5.13 -0.40
N HIS A 147 2.80 -5.71 0.17
CA HIS A 147 1.77 -6.45 -0.52
C HIS A 147 0.71 -5.49 -1.08
N THR A 148 -0.16 -6.00 -1.91
CA THR A 148 -1.36 -5.26 -2.35
C THR A 148 -2.61 -5.80 -1.65
N ALA A 149 -3.58 -4.90 -1.42
CA ALA A 149 -4.89 -5.24 -0.89
C ALA A 149 -5.97 -4.63 -1.80
N THR A 150 -6.80 -5.47 -2.42
CA THR A 150 -7.80 -5.07 -3.39
C THR A 150 -9.19 -5.47 -2.93
N LEU A 151 -10.10 -4.49 -2.76
CA LEU A 151 -11.50 -4.77 -2.48
C LEU A 151 -12.16 -5.40 -3.72
N LEU A 152 -12.68 -6.61 -3.55
CA LEU A 152 -13.38 -7.37 -4.58
C LEU A 152 -14.84 -6.90 -4.69
N ALA A 153 -15.49 -7.23 -5.82
CA ALA A 153 -16.88 -6.86 -6.07
C ALA A 153 -17.86 -7.46 -5.05
N ASP A 154 -17.53 -8.61 -4.47
CA ASP A 154 -18.32 -9.30 -3.44
C ASP A 154 -18.09 -8.77 -2.01
N GLY A 155 -17.23 -7.75 -1.84
CA GLY A 155 -16.92 -7.11 -0.56
C GLY A 155 -15.78 -7.74 0.22
N ARG A 156 -15.22 -8.86 -0.22
CA ARG A 156 -14.00 -9.45 0.34
C ARG A 156 -12.79 -8.63 -0.09
N VAL A 157 -11.65 -8.81 0.58
CA VAL A 157 -10.38 -8.14 0.22
C VAL A 157 -9.34 -9.18 -0.15
N LEU A 158 -8.81 -9.08 -1.36
CA LEU A 158 -7.70 -9.91 -1.84
C LEU A 158 -6.38 -9.30 -1.40
N ILE A 159 -5.54 -10.07 -0.71
CA ILE A 159 -4.18 -9.73 -0.28
C ILE A 159 -3.20 -10.54 -1.10
N VAL A 160 -2.29 -9.90 -1.83
CA VAL A 160 -1.40 -10.60 -2.77
C VAL A 160 0.05 -10.19 -2.57
N GLY A 161 0.96 -11.18 -2.63
CA GLY A 161 2.40 -10.96 -2.70
C GLY A 161 2.98 -10.26 -1.47
N GLY A 162 3.94 -9.41 -1.70
CA GLY A 162 4.75 -8.74 -0.67
C GLY A 162 6.00 -9.52 -0.31
N THR A 163 6.71 -9.08 0.71
CA THR A 163 7.87 -9.78 1.27
C THR A 163 7.59 -10.29 2.67
N THR A 164 8.20 -11.42 3.02
CA THR A 164 8.03 -12.12 4.31
C THR A 164 9.26 -11.99 5.21
N SER A 165 10.27 -11.28 4.78
CA SER A 165 11.50 -10.99 5.56
C SER A 165 11.63 -9.48 5.83
N PRO A 166 12.36 -9.10 6.90
CA PRO A 166 12.57 -7.70 7.22
C PRO A 166 13.29 -6.98 6.08
N PRO A 167 13.01 -5.68 5.87
CA PRO A 167 13.76 -4.89 4.91
C PRO A 167 15.23 -4.79 5.33
N ALA A 168 16.16 -4.87 4.39
CA ALA A 168 17.60 -4.75 4.66
C ALA A 168 17.96 -3.37 5.24
N SER A 169 17.21 -2.34 4.91
CA SER A 169 17.28 -1.00 5.49
C SER A 169 15.98 -0.24 5.20
N LEU A 170 15.71 0.88 5.89
CA LEU A 170 14.60 1.78 5.55
C LEU A 170 14.71 2.25 4.09
N THR A 171 15.93 2.61 3.65
CA THR A 171 16.18 3.07 2.28
C THR A 171 15.86 1.99 1.24
N SER A 172 16.25 0.73 1.48
CA SER A 172 15.93 -0.36 0.56
C SER A 172 14.43 -0.70 0.56
N ALA A 173 13.78 -0.58 1.71
CA ALA A 173 12.32 -0.74 1.83
C ALA A 173 11.53 0.27 0.98
N TRP A 174 12.07 1.47 0.78
CA TRP A 174 11.41 2.56 0.04
C TRP A 174 11.76 2.60 -1.45
N LEU A 175 13.01 2.29 -1.79
CA LEU A 175 13.48 2.37 -3.17
C LEU A 175 13.23 1.10 -3.98
N GLY A 176 12.73 0.02 -3.34
CA GLY A 176 12.59 -1.26 -4.01
C GLY A 176 13.92 -1.89 -4.42
N THR A 177 15.04 -1.37 -3.88
CA THR A 177 16.40 -1.81 -4.21
C THR A 177 16.90 -2.89 -3.25
N GLY A 178 16.03 -3.79 -2.81
CA GLY A 178 16.38 -4.87 -1.89
C GLY A 178 17.48 -5.73 -2.44
N SER A 179 18.73 -5.40 -2.07
CA SER A 179 19.88 -6.25 -2.36
C SER A 179 19.85 -7.48 -1.46
N GLY A 180 19.53 -8.61 -2.01
CA GLY A 180 20.00 -9.91 -1.53
C GLY A 180 19.13 -10.68 -0.52
N ASP A 181 18.36 -10.05 0.36
CA ASP A 181 17.66 -10.75 1.45
C ASP A 181 16.12 -10.55 1.47
N SER A 182 15.55 -9.88 0.48
CA SER A 182 14.09 -9.81 0.38
C SER A 182 13.55 -11.16 -0.12
N HIS A 183 12.59 -11.73 0.61
CA HIS A 183 11.91 -12.97 0.22
C HIS A 183 10.51 -12.62 -0.27
N PRO A 184 10.36 -12.24 -1.54
CA PRO A 184 9.04 -12.01 -2.11
C PRO A 184 8.22 -13.29 -2.06
N THR A 185 6.91 -13.16 -1.86
CA THR A 185 6.01 -14.32 -1.85
C THR A 185 5.05 -14.29 -3.03
N ALA A 186 4.71 -15.48 -3.53
CA ALA A 186 3.68 -15.67 -4.54
C ALA A 186 2.30 -15.96 -3.92
N THR A 187 2.21 -16.10 -2.60
CA THR A 187 0.98 -16.49 -1.92
C THR A 187 -0.03 -15.35 -1.87
N ALA A 188 -1.31 -15.72 -1.83
CA ALA A 188 -2.41 -14.78 -1.65
C ALA A 188 -3.40 -15.29 -0.60
N GLU A 189 -4.07 -14.33 0.03
CA GLU A 189 -5.11 -14.59 1.03
C GLU A 189 -6.31 -13.69 0.77
N VAL A 190 -7.49 -14.13 1.18
CA VAL A 190 -8.72 -13.35 1.10
C VAL A 190 -9.24 -13.09 2.51
N TYR A 191 -9.48 -11.82 2.81
CA TYR A 191 -10.17 -11.39 4.03
C TYR A 191 -11.66 -11.31 3.78
N ASP A 192 -12.45 -11.91 4.65
CA ASP A 192 -13.90 -11.82 4.67
C ASP A 192 -14.36 -10.90 5.83
N PRO A 193 -14.90 -9.69 5.52
CA PRO A 193 -15.34 -8.76 6.55
C PRO A 193 -16.55 -9.25 7.36
N SER A 194 -17.31 -10.23 6.86
CA SER A 194 -18.49 -10.78 7.56
C SER A 194 -18.10 -11.70 8.70
N THR A 195 -16.97 -12.39 8.58
CA THR A 195 -16.43 -13.31 9.58
C THR A 195 -15.24 -12.72 10.32
N GLY A 196 -14.62 -11.67 9.78
CA GLY A 196 -13.38 -11.09 10.30
C GLY A 196 -12.18 -12.02 10.15
N SER A 197 -12.16 -12.94 9.19
CA SER A 197 -11.13 -13.96 9.04
C SER A 197 -10.43 -13.92 7.68
N PHE A 198 -9.18 -14.42 7.64
CA PHE A 198 -8.41 -14.64 6.42
C PHE A 198 -8.47 -16.12 6.02
N SER A 199 -8.46 -16.36 4.73
CA SER A 199 -8.31 -17.71 4.14
C SER A 199 -7.31 -17.68 3.00
N VAL A 200 -6.45 -18.70 2.92
CA VAL A 200 -5.52 -18.89 1.80
C VAL A 200 -6.32 -19.12 0.53
N THR A 201 -5.87 -18.53 -0.57
CA THR A 201 -6.42 -18.70 -1.90
C THR A 201 -5.33 -19.16 -2.87
N GLY A 202 -5.53 -19.05 -4.19
CA GLY A 202 -4.55 -19.45 -5.21
C GLY A 202 -3.19 -18.77 -5.01
N THR A 203 -2.19 -19.31 -5.70
CA THR A 203 -0.82 -18.83 -5.67
C THR A 203 -0.43 -18.33 -7.06
N MET A 204 0.23 -17.18 -7.15
CA MET A 204 0.80 -16.65 -8.39
C MET A 204 1.90 -17.57 -8.93
N ALA A 205 2.14 -17.54 -10.22
CA ALA A 205 3.29 -18.19 -10.84
C ALA A 205 4.62 -17.52 -10.45
N ALA A 206 4.61 -16.22 -10.21
CA ALA A 206 5.78 -15.46 -9.80
C ALA A 206 5.57 -14.79 -8.43
N ALA A 207 6.59 -14.86 -7.56
CA ALA A 207 6.63 -14.08 -6.32
C ALA A 207 6.83 -12.59 -6.65
N ARG A 208 6.07 -11.69 -5.98
CA ARG A 208 6.04 -10.26 -6.30
C ARG A 208 6.03 -9.40 -5.05
N THR A 209 6.84 -8.34 -5.08
CA THR A 209 6.78 -7.20 -4.16
C THR A 209 6.84 -5.91 -4.98
N PHE A 210 6.33 -4.79 -4.48
CA PHE A 210 6.20 -3.53 -5.24
C PHE A 210 5.45 -3.66 -6.58
N HIS A 211 4.58 -4.65 -6.70
CA HIS A 211 3.67 -4.84 -7.81
C HIS A 211 2.40 -3.99 -7.63
N THR A 212 1.59 -3.91 -8.66
CA THR A 212 0.24 -3.33 -8.57
C THR A 212 -0.82 -4.41 -8.70
N ALA A 213 -1.99 -4.17 -8.07
CA ALA A 213 -3.18 -4.99 -8.23
C ALA A 213 -4.39 -4.09 -8.51
N THR A 214 -5.06 -4.33 -9.63
CA THR A 214 -6.16 -3.49 -10.13
C THR A 214 -7.39 -4.35 -10.38
N LEU A 215 -8.51 -4.02 -9.72
CA LEU A 215 -9.79 -4.65 -10.00
C LEU A 215 -10.30 -4.21 -11.39
N LEU A 216 -10.53 -5.18 -12.26
CA LEU A 216 -11.02 -4.98 -13.61
C LEU A 216 -12.56 -4.95 -13.66
N PRO A 217 -13.17 -4.37 -14.72
CA PRO A 217 -14.63 -4.27 -14.85
C PRO A 217 -15.36 -5.62 -14.88
N ASN A 218 -14.67 -6.70 -15.29
CA ASN A 218 -15.19 -8.07 -15.30
C ASN A 218 -15.15 -8.75 -13.91
N GLY A 219 -14.66 -8.06 -12.88
CA GLY A 219 -14.55 -8.57 -11.50
C GLY A 219 -13.28 -9.36 -11.19
N THR A 220 -12.39 -9.57 -12.17
CA THR A 220 -11.06 -10.17 -11.94
C THR A 220 -10.07 -9.11 -11.47
N VAL A 221 -8.90 -9.51 -10.93
CA VAL A 221 -7.85 -8.59 -10.48
C VAL A 221 -6.58 -8.80 -11.29
N LEU A 222 -6.15 -7.75 -12.01
CA LEU A 222 -4.86 -7.73 -12.69
C LEU A 222 -3.75 -7.48 -11.66
N VAL A 223 -2.76 -8.37 -11.60
CA VAL A 223 -1.53 -8.23 -10.80
C VAL A 223 -0.36 -8.10 -11.76
N ALA A 224 0.33 -6.97 -11.74
CA ALA A 224 1.34 -6.65 -12.74
C ALA A 224 2.67 -6.21 -12.12
N GLY A 225 3.78 -6.67 -12.72
CA GLY A 225 5.14 -6.27 -12.39
C GLY A 225 5.61 -6.70 -11.00
N GLY A 226 6.48 -5.89 -10.43
CA GLY A 226 7.06 -6.11 -9.10
C GLY A 226 8.27 -7.05 -9.11
N GLY A 227 9.09 -6.97 -8.06
CA GLY A 227 10.36 -7.69 -8.02
C GLY A 227 11.39 -7.13 -9.01
N ASP A 228 12.45 -7.87 -9.23
CA ASP A 228 13.55 -7.45 -10.11
C ASP A 228 13.17 -7.64 -11.57
N ASP A 229 12.95 -6.54 -12.30
CA ASP A 229 12.65 -6.49 -13.76
C ASP A 229 11.47 -7.38 -14.23
N ASN A 230 10.49 -7.61 -13.37
CA ASN A 230 9.38 -8.47 -13.72
C ASN A 230 8.40 -7.76 -14.67
N SER A 231 8.42 -8.16 -15.93
CA SER A 231 7.47 -7.68 -16.95
C SER A 231 6.18 -8.49 -17.01
N THR A 232 6.07 -9.58 -16.24
CA THR A 232 4.91 -10.48 -16.32
C THR A 232 3.70 -9.91 -15.56
N ALA A 233 2.52 -10.34 -15.98
CA ALA A 233 1.27 -10.06 -15.28
C ALA A 233 0.42 -11.33 -15.17
N GLU A 234 -0.41 -11.34 -14.14
CA GLU A 234 -1.34 -12.43 -13.83
C GLU A 234 -2.71 -11.87 -13.50
N VAL A 235 -3.74 -12.61 -13.78
CA VAL A 235 -5.13 -12.28 -13.42
C VAL A 235 -5.62 -13.25 -12.37
N TYR A 236 -6.13 -12.71 -11.26
CA TYR A 236 -6.84 -13.47 -10.24
C TYR A 236 -8.34 -13.48 -10.54
N ASP A 237 -8.94 -14.67 -10.53
CA ASP A 237 -10.38 -14.86 -10.64
C ASP A 237 -10.97 -15.18 -9.26
N PRO A 238 -11.77 -14.28 -8.65
CA PRO A 238 -12.38 -14.49 -7.33
C PRO A 238 -13.41 -15.65 -7.30
N ALA A 239 -13.97 -16.03 -8.45
CA ALA A 239 -14.96 -17.12 -8.52
C ALA A 239 -14.29 -18.48 -8.37
N THR A 240 -13.08 -18.65 -8.90
CA THR A 240 -12.30 -19.89 -8.83
C THR A 240 -11.23 -19.86 -7.76
N GLY A 241 -10.86 -18.67 -7.26
CA GLY A 241 -9.77 -18.46 -6.33
C GLY A 241 -8.40 -18.75 -6.94
N SER A 242 -8.22 -18.62 -8.26
CA SER A 242 -7.00 -19.01 -8.95
C SER A 242 -6.38 -17.86 -9.74
N PHE A 243 -5.06 -17.96 -10.00
CA PHE A 243 -4.31 -17.06 -10.86
C PHE A 243 -4.06 -17.70 -12.22
N SER A 244 -4.05 -16.87 -13.26
CA SER A 244 -3.66 -17.27 -14.62
C SER A 244 -2.73 -16.21 -15.22
N ILE A 245 -1.71 -16.65 -15.95
CA ILE A 245 -0.79 -15.76 -16.67
C ILE A 245 -1.57 -15.05 -17.77
N THR A 246 -1.28 -13.74 -17.94
CA THR A 246 -1.84 -12.90 -18.99
C THR A 246 -0.72 -12.17 -19.75
N GLY A 247 -1.08 -11.26 -20.66
CA GLY A 247 -0.10 -10.44 -21.38
C GLY A 247 0.79 -9.65 -20.42
N GLY A 248 2.10 -9.67 -20.65
CA GLY A 248 3.07 -8.91 -19.88
C GLY A 248 3.29 -7.51 -20.43
N MET A 249 4.03 -6.70 -19.69
CA MET A 249 4.54 -5.40 -20.11
C MET A 249 5.77 -5.58 -21.04
N GLU A 250 6.03 -4.59 -21.88
CA GLU A 250 7.27 -4.57 -22.69
C GLU A 250 8.52 -4.38 -21.83
N ILE A 251 8.37 -3.55 -20.76
CA ILE A 251 9.46 -3.24 -19.83
C ILE A 251 9.04 -3.66 -18.42
N GLY A 252 9.89 -4.45 -17.75
CA GLY A 252 9.69 -4.83 -16.35
C GLY A 252 9.68 -3.60 -15.44
N ARG A 253 8.74 -3.58 -14.48
CA ARG A 253 8.49 -2.44 -13.60
C ARG A 253 8.29 -2.88 -12.17
N SER A 254 8.84 -2.09 -11.25
CA SER A 254 8.64 -2.21 -9.81
C SER A 254 8.36 -0.82 -9.23
N GLY A 255 7.48 -0.70 -8.23
CA GLY A 255 7.12 0.61 -7.65
C GLY A 255 6.41 1.56 -8.63
N HIS A 256 5.83 1.02 -9.69
CA HIS A 256 5.03 1.76 -10.68
C HIS A 256 3.62 2.04 -10.15
N THR A 257 2.86 2.87 -10.85
CA THR A 257 1.44 3.08 -10.61
C THR A 257 0.60 2.35 -11.66
N ALA A 258 -0.59 1.89 -11.27
CA ALA A 258 -1.59 1.35 -12.18
C ALA A 258 -2.94 2.02 -11.93
N THR A 259 -3.61 2.44 -13.00
CA THR A 259 -4.89 3.14 -12.93
C THR A 259 -5.86 2.55 -13.94
N LEU A 260 -7.02 2.10 -13.46
CA LEU A 260 -8.11 1.68 -14.34
C LEU A 260 -8.70 2.92 -15.04
N LEU A 261 -8.73 2.89 -16.35
CA LEU A 261 -9.30 3.95 -17.18
C LEU A 261 -10.82 3.70 -17.45
N PRO A 262 -11.58 4.74 -17.78
CA PRO A 262 -13.03 4.60 -18.05
C PRO A 262 -13.37 3.63 -19.21
N ASN A 263 -12.44 3.38 -20.13
CA ASN A 263 -12.60 2.44 -21.23
C ASN A 263 -12.31 0.97 -20.85
N GLY A 264 -11.96 0.71 -19.58
CA GLY A 264 -11.64 -0.61 -19.06
C GLY A 264 -10.17 -1.01 -19.19
N SER A 265 -9.32 -0.23 -19.88
CA SER A 265 -7.88 -0.46 -19.92
C SER A 265 -7.21 -0.05 -18.62
N VAL A 266 -6.05 -0.63 -18.30
CA VAL A 266 -5.23 -0.22 -17.15
C VAL A 266 -3.99 0.50 -17.65
N LEU A 267 -3.83 1.77 -17.25
CA LEU A 267 -2.61 2.54 -17.48
C LEU A 267 -1.59 2.18 -16.42
N VAL A 268 -0.43 1.68 -16.85
CA VAL A 268 0.74 1.41 -16.01
C VAL A 268 1.81 2.45 -16.32
N ALA A 269 2.31 3.17 -15.32
CA ALA A 269 3.23 4.29 -15.55
C ALA A 269 4.37 4.34 -14.53
N GLY A 270 5.55 4.72 -15.00
CA GLY A 270 6.73 4.93 -14.16
C GLY A 270 7.30 3.64 -13.60
N GLY A 271 7.83 3.72 -12.36
CA GLY A 271 8.53 2.62 -11.71
C GLY A 271 9.97 2.48 -12.19
N GLY A 272 10.64 1.43 -11.75
CA GLY A 272 12.03 1.10 -12.08
C GLY A 272 12.82 0.71 -10.85
N ILE A 273 13.91 -0.06 -11.02
CA ILE A 273 14.70 -0.59 -9.91
C ILE A 273 15.93 0.27 -9.63
N PHE A 274 16.67 0.64 -10.67
CA PHE A 274 17.92 1.41 -10.56
C PHE A 274 17.85 2.80 -11.18
N ALA A 275 16.87 3.02 -12.06
CA ALA A 275 16.58 4.30 -12.68
C ALA A 275 15.07 4.41 -12.91
N GLY A 276 14.51 5.59 -12.65
CA GLY A 276 13.09 5.83 -12.89
C GLY A 276 12.76 5.69 -14.39
N LEU A 277 11.68 4.98 -14.69
CA LEU A 277 11.15 4.87 -16.06
C LEU A 277 10.23 6.06 -16.34
N ALA A 278 10.46 6.74 -17.46
CA ALA A 278 9.59 7.81 -17.95
C ALA A 278 8.50 7.31 -18.91
N SER A 279 8.39 5.98 -19.09
CA SER A 279 7.43 5.36 -20.01
C SER A 279 6.17 4.89 -19.32
N ALA A 280 5.11 4.73 -20.11
CA ALA A 280 3.84 4.14 -19.67
C ALA A 280 3.35 3.14 -20.73
N GLU A 281 2.56 2.17 -20.27
CA GLU A 281 1.98 1.10 -21.10
C GLU A 281 0.50 0.94 -20.76
N LEU A 282 -0.27 0.38 -21.70
CA LEU A 282 -1.69 0.04 -21.49
C LEU A 282 -1.87 -1.47 -21.53
N TYR A 283 -2.52 -2.01 -20.50
CA TYR A 283 -3.11 -3.34 -20.52
C TYR A 283 -4.56 -3.23 -21.03
N GLN A 284 -4.92 -4.09 -22.00
CA GLN A 284 -6.25 -4.11 -22.64
C GLN A 284 -6.89 -5.47 -22.54
#